data_bae5ba7bd209b845b033856ebfe2a4f2
#
_entry.id   bae5ba7bd209b845b033856ebfe2a4f2
#
_cell.length_a   1.000
_cell.length_b   1.000
_cell.length_c   1.000
_cell.angle_alpha   90.00
_cell.angle_beta   90.00
_cell.angle_gamma   90.00
#
_symmetry.space_group_name_H-M   'P 1'
#
loop_
_entity.id
_entity.type
_entity.pdbx_description
1 polymer ?
#
loop_
_entity_poly.entity_id
_entity_poly.type
_entity_poly.pdbx_seq_one_letter_code
_entity_poly.pdbx_strand_id
1 'polypeptide(L)'
;MKSLALSTDLVTIFCLFDDLVALLELKTNNGRPNSLSIAEIAVISLLRIRYNITTWKGTYKMITDKYATEFKLPCYKNFVVSMNKYSSVLALLINILLQVNNQRSGEIKLVDSLPIPVCKNIRIWYHKTMREIATRSKYSGGWYYGLKLHAVCDANGNLIAFKFTTANVGDRKVLDEFLDILSDSVIIADAGYVSRKLEQKAFKRGNVLKTCSRRNMPKLAAHADILQLNLRLRVETLFSVLKERLNMVTSLPRSVGGCFAHYIHVIFGYMFNKLVS
;
A
#
# COMPACT_ATOMS: atom_id res chain seq x y z
N MET A 1 -29.71 -12.09 -8.47
CA MET A 1 -28.66 -13.09 -8.23
C MET A 1 -27.30 -12.49 -7.88
N LYS A 2 -26.82 -11.38 -8.47
CA LYS A 2 -25.52 -10.74 -8.08
C LYS A 2 -25.51 -10.14 -6.66
N SER A 3 -26.64 -9.73 -6.11
CA SER A 3 -26.68 -9.14 -4.75
C SER A 3 -26.56 -10.19 -3.63
N LEU A 4 -27.09 -11.39 -3.84
CA LEU A 4 -27.01 -12.47 -2.84
C LEU A 4 -25.59 -13.02 -2.68
N ALA A 5 -24.86 -13.20 -3.81
CA ALA A 5 -23.47 -13.62 -3.80
C ALA A 5 -22.56 -12.59 -3.09
N LEU A 6 -22.82 -11.29 -3.28
CA LEU A 6 -22.06 -10.23 -2.60
C LEU A 6 -22.31 -10.22 -1.08
N SER A 7 -23.53 -10.50 -0.63
CA SER A 7 -23.85 -10.54 0.81
C SER A 7 -23.18 -11.72 1.51
N THR A 8 -23.16 -12.88 0.89
CA THR A 8 -22.50 -14.09 1.43
C THR A 8 -20.98 -13.87 1.55
N ASP A 9 -20.34 -13.30 0.53
CA ASP A 9 -18.93 -12.94 0.58
C ASP A 9 -18.62 -11.95 1.70
N LEU A 10 -19.45 -10.95 1.93
CA LEU A 10 -19.22 -9.95 2.97
C LEU A 10 -19.37 -10.52 4.38
N VAL A 11 -20.32 -11.42 4.60
CA VAL A 11 -20.49 -12.12 5.89
C VAL A 11 -19.28 -13.01 6.15
N THR A 12 -18.83 -13.78 5.17
CA THR A 12 -17.64 -14.62 5.29
C THR A 12 -16.39 -13.79 5.61
N ILE A 13 -16.23 -12.66 4.93
CA ILE A 13 -15.12 -11.73 5.17
C ILE A 13 -15.22 -11.11 6.57
N PHE A 14 -16.44 -10.75 7.01
CA PHE A 14 -16.65 -10.23 8.35
C PHE A 14 -16.26 -11.25 9.42
N CYS A 15 -16.76 -12.48 9.32
CA CYS A 15 -16.43 -13.56 10.24
C CYS A 15 -14.90 -13.83 10.29
N LEU A 16 -14.24 -13.85 9.13
CA LEU A 16 -12.78 -13.99 9.05
C LEU A 16 -12.05 -12.91 9.85
N PHE A 17 -12.48 -11.66 9.73
CA PHE A 17 -11.87 -10.56 10.48
C PHE A 17 -12.20 -10.61 11.96
N ASP A 18 -13.41 -11.00 12.32
CA ASP A 18 -13.83 -11.14 13.72
C ASP A 18 -13.01 -12.24 14.41
N ASP A 19 -12.84 -13.39 13.75
CA ASP A 19 -11.99 -14.48 14.21
C ASP A 19 -10.52 -14.04 14.34
N LEU A 20 -9.97 -13.31 13.36
CA LEU A 20 -8.61 -12.80 13.43
C LEU A 20 -8.42 -11.78 14.57
N VAL A 21 -9.39 -10.92 14.80
CA VAL A 21 -9.37 -9.95 15.91
C VAL A 21 -9.39 -10.68 17.26
N ALA A 22 -10.20 -11.72 17.38
CA ALA A 22 -10.28 -12.55 18.57
C ALA A 22 -8.96 -13.33 18.79
N LEU A 23 -8.42 -13.96 17.75
CA LEU A 23 -7.17 -14.73 17.81
C LEU A 23 -5.96 -13.87 18.21
N LEU A 24 -5.93 -12.62 17.73
CA LEU A 24 -4.84 -11.68 18.02
C LEU A 24 -5.04 -10.93 19.35
N GLU A 25 -6.09 -11.25 20.11
CA GLU A 25 -6.46 -10.59 21.38
C GLU A 25 -6.43 -9.05 21.27
N LEU A 26 -6.84 -8.51 20.13
CA LEU A 26 -6.82 -7.08 19.89
C LEU A 26 -7.86 -6.37 20.75
N LYS A 27 -7.46 -6.02 21.98
CA LYS A 27 -8.33 -5.32 22.93
C LYS A 27 -8.66 -3.92 22.41
N THR A 28 -9.95 -3.62 22.35
CA THR A 28 -10.42 -2.25 22.23
C THR A 28 -10.13 -1.54 23.55
N ASN A 29 -9.57 -0.33 23.50
CA ASN A 29 -9.17 0.45 24.68
C ASN A 29 -10.24 0.47 25.78
N ASN A 30 -9.80 0.53 27.04
CA ASN A 30 -10.64 0.80 28.19
C ASN A 30 -11.40 2.12 27.97
N GLY A 31 -12.73 2.08 27.95
CA GLY A 31 -13.59 3.23 27.73
C GLY A 31 -14.91 2.87 27.08
N ARG A 32 -15.69 3.88 26.66
CA ARG A 32 -16.95 3.67 25.96
C ARG A 32 -16.71 2.85 24.68
N PRO A 33 -17.42 1.74 24.45
CA PRO A 33 -17.25 0.94 23.24
C PRO A 33 -17.43 1.78 21.99
N ASN A 34 -16.61 1.57 21.00
CA ASN A 34 -16.82 2.19 19.70
C ASN A 34 -18.10 1.66 19.07
N SER A 35 -18.76 2.52 18.30
CA SER A 35 -19.95 2.13 17.54
C SER A 35 -19.66 1.24 16.34
N LEU A 36 -18.40 1.09 15.94
CA LEU A 36 -17.95 0.18 14.89
C LEU A 36 -16.89 -0.77 15.45
N SER A 37 -17.03 -2.06 15.19
CA SER A 37 -16.00 -3.06 15.47
C SER A 37 -14.82 -2.97 14.50
N ILE A 38 -13.72 -3.63 14.83
CA ILE A 38 -12.55 -3.71 13.95
C ILE A 38 -12.90 -4.46 12.66
N ALA A 39 -13.69 -5.53 12.76
CA ALA A 39 -14.17 -6.30 11.62
C ALA A 39 -15.03 -5.46 10.67
N GLU A 40 -15.96 -4.66 11.21
CA GLU A 40 -16.76 -3.73 10.40
C GLU A 40 -15.86 -2.70 9.67
N ILE A 41 -14.86 -2.14 10.34
CA ILE A 41 -13.92 -1.19 9.74
C ILE A 41 -13.11 -1.82 8.62
N ALA A 42 -12.67 -3.07 8.78
CA ALA A 42 -11.98 -3.81 7.73
C ALA A 42 -12.89 -4.04 6.51
N VAL A 43 -14.12 -4.49 6.74
CA VAL A 43 -15.13 -4.68 5.68
C VAL A 43 -15.49 -3.36 4.98
N ILE A 44 -15.68 -2.27 5.72
CA ILE A 44 -15.94 -0.95 5.15
C ILE A 44 -14.77 -0.49 4.27
N SER A 45 -13.54 -0.75 4.69
CA SER A 45 -12.34 -0.42 3.90
C SER A 45 -12.31 -1.20 2.59
N LEU A 46 -12.68 -2.48 2.62
CA LEU A 46 -12.77 -3.31 1.43
C LEU A 46 -13.90 -2.85 0.50
N LEU A 47 -15.09 -2.57 1.03
CA LEU A 47 -16.22 -2.04 0.27
C LEU A 47 -15.85 -0.73 -0.44
N ARG A 48 -15.16 0.17 0.26
CA ARG A 48 -14.64 1.41 -0.33
C ARG A 48 -13.84 1.14 -1.60
N ILE A 49 -12.94 0.15 -1.58
CA ILE A 49 -12.10 -0.22 -2.72
C ILE A 49 -12.94 -0.88 -3.82
N ARG A 50 -13.82 -1.83 -3.50
CA ARG A 50 -14.68 -2.52 -4.47
C ARG A 50 -15.61 -1.57 -5.22
N TYR A 51 -16.10 -0.53 -4.54
CA TYR A 51 -16.93 0.51 -5.16
C TYR A 51 -16.13 1.68 -5.76
N ASN A 52 -14.80 1.63 -5.77
CA ASN A 52 -13.91 2.70 -6.23
C ASN A 52 -14.21 4.07 -5.60
N ILE A 53 -14.54 4.11 -4.31
CA ILE A 53 -14.90 5.34 -3.62
C ILE A 53 -13.62 5.97 -3.03
N THR A 54 -13.34 7.20 -3.42
CA THR A 54 -12.10 7.90 -3.06
C THR A 54 -12.18 8.67 -1.74
N THR A 55 -13.37 9.01 -1.25
CA THR A 55 -13.57 9.87 -0.07
C THR A 55 -14.34 9.18 1.05
N TRP A 56 -14.04 9.53 2.31
CA TRP A 56 -14.80 9.04 3.46
C TRP A 56 -16.28 9.47 3.42
N LYS A 57 -16.57 10.67 2.89
CA LYS A 57 -17.95 11.14 2.73
C LYS A 57 -18.72 10.26 1.75
N GLY A 58 -18.12 9.90 0.64
CA GLY A 58 -18.70 8.98 -0.34
C GLY A 58 -18.89 7.57 0.25
N THR A 59 -17.88 7.08 1.01
CA THR A 59 -17.99 5.77 1.70
C THR A 59 -19.13 5.77 2.70
N TYR A 60 -19.23 6.79 3.56
CA TYR A 60 -20.31 6.94 4.52
C TYR A 60 -21.68 6.92 3.84
N LYS A 61 -21.85 7.72 2.80
CA LYS A 61 -23.10 7.76 2.03
C LYS A 61 -23.41 6.40 1.41
N MET A 62 -22.47 5.75 0.77
CA MET A 62 -22.65 4.44 0.15
C MET A 62 -23.11 3.38 1.15
N ILE A 63 -22.48 3.34 2.34
CA ILE A 63 -22.88 2.41 3.40
C ILE A 63 -24.29 2.74 3.90
N THR A 64 -24.61 4.01 4.15
CA THR A 64 -25.95 4.43 4.58
C THR A 64 -27.02 4.09 3.54
N ASP A 65 -26.72 4.22 2.25
CA ASP A 65 -27.69 3.99 1.18
C ASP A 65 -27.89 2.50 0.85
N LYS A 66 -26.83 1.67 0.97
CA LYS A 66 -26.86 0.28 0.50
C LYS A 66 -26.79 -0.79 1.59
N TYR A 67 -26.27 -0.45 2.76
CA TYR A 67 -25.94 -1.39 3.84
C TYR A 67 -26.41 -0.87 5.21
N ALA A 68 -27.52 -0.11 5.24
CA ALA A 68 -28.05 0.47 6.47
C ALA A 68 -28.55 -0.59 7.47
N THR A 69 -28.90 -1.77 6.99
CA THR A 69 -29.35 -2.91 7.82
C THR A 69 -28.17 -3.66 8.43
N GLU A 70 -27.03 -3.73 7.71
CA GLU A 70 -25.84 -4.45 8.13
C GLU A 70 -24.92 -3.62 9.03
N PHE A 71 -24.85 -2.31 8.80
CA PHE A 71 -23.94 -1.41 9.54
C PHE A 71 -24.71 -0.30 10.27
N LYS A 72 -24.64 -0.30 11.59
CA LYS A 72 -25.15 0.78 12.41
C LYS A 72 -24.11 1.90 12.51
N LEU A 73 -24.08 2.76 11.50
CA LEU A 73 -23.09 3.85 11.46
C LEU A 73 -23.34 4.92 12.53
N PRO A 74 -22.28 5.42 13.20
CA PRO A 74 -22.35 6.64 14.01
C PRO A 74 -22.50 7.86 13.10
N CYS A 75 -22.65 9.07 13.68
CA CYS A 75 -22.58 10.29 12.89
C CYS A 75 -21.26 10.38 12.11
N TYR A 76 -21.26 11.07 10.98
CA TYR A 76 -20.12 11.14 10.05
C TYR A 76 -18.78 11.54 10.72
N LYS A 77 -18.83 12.47 11.69
CA LYS A 77 -17.63 12.89 12.46
C LYS A 77 -17.02 11.67 13.18
N ASN A 78 -17.82 10.95 13.94
CA ASN A 78 -17.38 9.79 14.72
C ASN A 78 -16.99 8.62 13.82
N PHE A 79 -17.66 8.44 12.68
CA PHE A 79 -17.25 7.49 11.66
C PHE A 79 -15.81 7.73 11.20
N VAL A 80 -15.48 8.96 10.79
CA VAL A 80 -14.11 9.30 10.36
C VAL A 80 -13.09 9.14 11.49
N VAL A 81 -13.46 9.49 12.74
CA VAL A 81 -12.60 9.28 13.90
C VAL A 81 -12.32 7.79 14.10
N SER A 82 -13.33 6.93 14.00
CA SER A 82 -13.18 5.47 14.12
C SER A 82 -12.29 4.90 13.01
N MET A 83 -12.53 5.29 11.75
CA MET A 83 -11.70 4.85 10.63
C MET A 83 -10.23 5.23 10.81
N ASN A 84 -9.93 6.45 11.28
CA ASN A 84 -8.57 6.89 11.55
C ASN A 84 -7.95 6.15 12.75
N LYS A 85 -8.69 5.98 13.84
CA LYS A 85 -8.22 5.32 15.06
C LYS A 85 -7.77 3.88 14.80
N TYR A 86 -8.57 3.11 14.08
CA TYR A 86 -8.30 1.70 13.84
C TYR A 86 -7.38 1.42 12.64
N SER A 87 -6.88 2.45 11.98
CA SER A 87 -5.87 2.27 10.94
C SER A 87 -4.59 1.58 11.46
N SER A 88 -4.23 1.75 12.73
CA SER A 88 -3.12 1.04 13.36
C SER A 88 -3.35 -0.48 13.43
N VAL A 89 -4.57 -0.90 13.71
CA VAL A 89 -4.93 -2.32 13.72
C VAL A 89 -4.91 -2.89 12.30
N LEU A 90 -5.42 -2.14 11.32
CA LEU A 90 -5.28 -2.56 9.91
C LEU A 90 -3.82 -2.67 9.49
N ALA A 91 -2.93 -1.84 10.03
CA ALA A 91 -1.49 -1.95 9.76
C ALA A 91 -0.90 -3.27 10.31
N LEU A 92 -1.38 -3.77 11.46
CA LEU A 92 -0.99 -5.09 11.96
C LEU A 92 -1.47 -6.21 11.03
N LEU A 93 -2.73 -6.15 10.58
CA LEU A 93 -3.26 -7.10 9.61
C LEU A 93 -2.50 -7.07 8.28
N ILE A 94 -2.11 -5.88 7.81
CA ILE A 94 -1.23 -5.74 6.65
C ILE A 94 0.09 -6.49 6.86
N ASN A 95 0.74 -6.36 8.02
CA ASN A 95 2.00 -7.05 8.29
C ASN A 95 1.85 -8.57 8.21
N ILE A 96 0.75 -9.12 8.70
CA ILE A 96 0.44 -10.55 8.55
C ILE A 96 0.28 -10.92 7.07
N LEU A 97 -0.48 -10.13 6.31
CA LEU A 97 -0.67 -10.35 4.88
C LEU A 97 0.64 -10.26 4.08
N LEU A 98 1.55 -9.34 4.45
CA LEU A 98 2.87 -9.23 3.83
C LEU A 98 3.70 -10.50 4.05
N GLN A 99 3.68 -11.05 5.27
CA GLN A 99 4.37 -12.31 5.58
C GLN A 99 3.80 -13.48 4.78
N VAL A 100 2.47 -13.62 4.74
CA VAL A 100 1.79 -14.65 3.93
C VAL A 100 2.13 -14.50 2.45
N ASN A 101 2.09 -13.29 1.91
CA ASN A 101 2.44 -13.02 0.52
C ASN A 101 3.90 -13.36 0.23
N ASN A 102 4.82 -13.01 1.14
CA ASN A 102 6.24 -13.33 0.98
C ASN A 102 6.48 -14.85 0.95
N GLN A 103 5.82 -15.60 1.83
CA GLN A 103 5.94 -17.08 1.86
C GLN A 103 5.36 -17.75 0.61
N ARG A 104 4.27 -17.19 0.05
CA ARG A 104 3.60 -17.73 -1.14
C ARG A 104 4.18 -17.22 -2.46
N SER A 105 5.01 -16.18 -2.41
CA SER A 105 5.54 -15.54 -3.60
C SER A 105 6.58 -16.41 -4.30
N GLY A 106 6.56 -16.44 -5.63
CA GLY A 106 7.60 -17.08 -6.44
C GLY A 106 8.97 -16.39 -6.31
N GLU A 107 9.95 -16.89 -7.02
CA GLU A 107 11.34 -16.39 -6.98
C GLU A 107 11.49 -14.94 -7.45
N ILE A 108 10.62 -14.46 -8.33
CA ILE A 108 10.74 -13.11 -8.93
C ILE A 108 10.09 -12.06 -8.02
N LYS A 109 10.90 -11.07 -7.63
CA LYS A 109 10.49 -9.90 -6.87
C LYS A 109 10.72 -8.63 -7.68
N LEU A 110 9.76 -7.74 -7.68
CA LEU A 110 9.80 -6.48 -8.41
C LEU A 110 9.87 -5.33 -7.41
N VAL A 111 10.82 -4.43 -7.59
CA VAL A 111 11.06 -3.30 -6.67
C VAL A 111 10.98 -2.00 -7.43
N ASP A 112 10.20 -1.06 -6.90
CA ASP A 112 10.14 0.30 -7.42
C ASP A 112 9.60 1.27 -6.37
N SER A 113 9.56 2.57 -6.68
CA SER A 113 9.06 3.63 -5.80
C SER A 113 8.04 4.53 -6.48
N LEU A 114 7.00 4.89 -5.70
CA LEU A 114 5.91 5.77 -6.12
C LEU A 114 6.05 7.14 -5.41
N PRO A 115 6.20 8.25 -6.15
CA PRO A 115 6.13 9.59 -5.57
C PRO A 115 4.68 9.89 -5.10
N ILE A 116 4.55 10.41 -3.89
CA ILE A 116 3.27 10.81 -3.28
C ILE A 116 3.30 12.30 -2.98
N PRO A 117 2.92 13.17 -3.93
CA PRO A 117 2.77 14.60 -3.69
C PRO A 117 1.68 14.88 -2.64
N VAL A 118 1.98 15.73 -1.65
CA VAL A 118 1.01 16.12 -0.61
C VAL A 118 0.35 17.46 -0.91
N CYS A 119 0.92 18.24 -1.80
CA CYS A 119 0.32 19.47 -2.33
C CYS A 119 0.91 19.85 -3.69
N LYS A 120 0.27 20.78 -4.38
CA LYS A 120 0.82 21.41 -5.59
C LYS A 120 2.06 22.24 -5.24
N ASN A 121 3.07 22.29 -6.11
CA ASN A 121 4.34 23.00 -5.86
C ASN A 121 4.15 24.47 -5.47
N ILE A 122 3.19 25.17 -6.06
CA ILE A 122 2.86 26.57 -5.71
C ILE A 122 2.35 26.74 -4.27
N ARG A 123 1.91 25.65 -3.62
CA ARG A 123 1.37 25.67 -2.26
C ARG A 123 2.37 25.23 -1.19
N ILE A 124 3.59 24.90 -1.52
CA ILE A 124 4.58 24.36 -0.57
C ILE A 124 4.75 25.28 0.65
N TRP A 125 4.87 26.58 0.42
CA TRP A 125 5.09 27.55 1.50
C TRP A 125 3.90 27.71 2.45
N TYR A 126 2.70 27.43 1.98
CA TYR A 126 1.45 27.52 2.75
C TYR A 126 1.03 26.18 3.34
N HIS A 127 1.69 25.09 2.94
CA HIS A 127 1.32 23.72 3.38
C HIS A 127 1.89 23.44 4.77
N LYS A 128 1.02 23.48 5.79
CA LYS A 128 1.42 23.30 7.20
C LYS A 128 1.37 21.84 7.65
N THR A 129 0.36 21.07 7.19
CA THR A 129 0.02 19.75 7.75
C THR A 129 1.15 18.72 7.68
N MET A 130 1.88 18.66 6.55
CA MET A 130 2.93 17.65 6.33
C MET A 130 4.34 18.26 6.36
N ARG A 131 4.49 19.50 6.88
CA ARG A 131 5.73 20.26 6.78
C ARG A 131 6.94 19.57 7.39
N GLU A 132 6.73 18.83 8.48
CA GLU A 132 7.81 18.18 9.23
C GLU A 132 8.28 16.86 8.57
N ILE A 133 7.42 16.23 7.77
CA ILE A 133 7.68 14.90 7.21
C ILE A 133 7.72 14.86 5.68
N ALA A 134 7.28 15.91 5.01
CA ALA A 134 7.37 16.01 3.55
C ALA A 134 8.63 16.76 3.14
N THR A 135 9.24 16.31 2.05
CA THR A 135 10.41 16.96 1.46
C THR A 135 10.25 17.16 -0.03
N ARG A 136 11.10 17.99 -0.63
CA ARG A 136 11.13 18.24 -2.07
C ARG A 136 12.03 17.22 -2.76
N SER A 137 11.56 16.68 -3.87
CA SER A 137 12.32 15.76 -4.71
C SER A 137 11.92 15.88 -6.18
N LYS A 138 12.67 15.24 -7.06
CA LYS A 138 12.43 15.22 -8.50
C LYS A 138 12.23 13.78 -8.99
N TYR A 139 11.27 13.57 -9.87
CA TYR A 139 11.06 12.32 -10.61
C TYR A 139 10.90 12.64 -12.12
N SER A 140 10.61 11.64 -12.94
CA SER A 140 10.42 11.83 -14.40
C SER A 140 9.35 12.87 -14.75
N GLY A 141 8.29 12.98 -13.95
CA GLY A 141 7.21 13.97 -14.10
C GLY A 141 7.52 15.36 -13.54
N GLY A 142 8.75 15.63 -13.05
CA GLY A 142 9.15 16.95 -12.55
C GLY A 142 9.38 16.99 -11.03
N TRP A 143 9.38 18.20 -10.48
CA TRP A 143 9.53 18.44 -9.04
C TRP A 143 8.22 18.19 -8.30
N TYR A 144 8.31 17.61 -7.12
CA TYR A 144 7.18 17.46 -6.19
C TYR A 144 7.60 17.66 -4.73
N TYR A 145 6.63 17.90 -3.89
CA TYR A 145 6.79 18.00 -2.44
C TYR A 145 5.89 16.97 -1.78
N GLY A 146 6.48 16.07 -1.01
CA GLY A 146 5.70 14.99 -0.42
C GLY A 146 6.52 13.86 0.19
N LEU A 147 5.97 12.67 0.07
CA LEU A 147 6.51 11.41 0.51
C LEU A 147 6.82 10.51 -0.70
N LYS A 148 7.44 9.38 -0.43
CA LYS A 148 7.68 8.32 -1.40
C LYS A 148 7.25 6.98 -0.79
N LEU A 149 6.50 6.20 -1.54
CA LEU A 149 6.21 4.80 -1.22
C LEU A 149 7.17 3.91 -1.98
N HIS A 150 7.99 3.17 -1.28
CA HIS A 150 8.79 2.09 -1.85
C HIS A 150 8.03 0.79 -1.67
N ALA A 151 8.01 -0.07 -2.68
CA ALA A 151 7.29 -1.32 -2.64
C ALA A 151 8.08 -2.46 -3.28
N VAL A 152 7.89 -3.65 -2.73
CA VAL A 152 8.29 -4.93 -3.31
C VAL A 152 7.03 -5.72 -3.57
N CYS A 153 6.86 -6.22 -4.79
CA CYS A 153 5.78 -7.14 -5.12
C CYS A 153 6.30 -8.35 -5.90
N ASP A 154 5.51 -9.42 -5.96
CA ASP A 154 5.79 -10.56 -6.82
C ASP A 154 5.35 -10.31 -8.28
N ALA A 155 5.60 -11.27 -9.16
CA ALA A 155 5.20 -11.21 -10.57
C ALA A 155 3.67 -11.11 -10.77
N ASN A 156 2.87 -11.48 -9.78
CA ASN A 156 1.42 -11.38 -9.80
C ASN A 156 0.93 -10.01 -9.25
N GLY A 157 1.83 -9.17 -8.74
CA GLY A 157 1.51 -7.89 -8.10
C GLY A 157 1.03 -8.02 -6.66
N ASN A 158 1.27 -9.14 -5.98
CA ASN A 158 1.03 -9.25 -4.54
C ASN A 158 2.11 -8.47 -3.79
N LEU A 159 1.71 -7.56 -2.92
CA LEU A 159 2.62 -6.74 -2.14
C LEU A 159 3.32 -7.61 -1.08
N ILE A 160 4.65 -7.56 -1.05
CA ILE A 160 5.52 -8.34 -0.14
C ILE A 160 6.09 -7.45 0.95
N ALA A 161 6.52 -6.26 0.57
CA ALA A 161 7.04 -5.27 1.50
C ALA A 161 6.75 -3.87 0.98
N PHE A 162 6.61 -2.92 1.90
CA PHE A 162 6.55 -1.49 1.54
C PHE A 162 7.10 -0.62 2.65
N LYS A 163 7.53 0.58 2.28
CA LYS A 163 8.00 1.60 3.22
C LYS A 163 7.65 3.00 2.72
N PHE A 164 7.09 3.82 3.60
CA PHE A 164 6.98 5.25 3.36
C PHE A 164 8.23 5.97 3.82
N THR A 165 8.73 6.89 3.00
CA THR A 165 9.86 7.76 3.34
C THR A 165 9.55 9.20 2.95
N THR A 166 10.37 10.13 3.42
CA THR A 166 10.41 11.48 2.85
C THR A 166 10.85 11.41 1.39
N ALA A 167 10.37 12.32 0.54
CA ALA A 167 10.59 12.25 -0.90
C ALA A 167 12.07 12.24 -1.33
N ASN A 168 12.97 12.83 -0.54
CA ASN A 168 14.40 12.93 -0.82
C ASN A 168 15.22 11.68 -0.49
N VAL A 169 14.61 10.68 0.15
CA VAL A 169 15.31 9.42 0.44
C VAL A 169 15.58 8.66 -0.86
N GLY A 170 16.83 8.26 -1.05
CA GLY A 170 17.25 7.52 -2.25
C GLY A 170 16.76 6.07 -2.24
N ASP A 171 16.31 5.60 -3.40
CA ASP A 171 15.72 4.28 -3.58
C ASP A 171 16.68 3.14 -3.19
N ARG A 172 17.98 3.33 -3.42
CA ARG A 172 19.04 2.37 -3.04
C ARG A 172 19.10 2.13 -1.53
N LYS A 173 18.86 3.17 -0.72
CA LYS A 173 18.89 3.05 0.75
C LYS A 173 17.76 2.15 1.23
N VAL A 174 16.58 2.27 0.64
CA VAL A 174 15.43 1.45 1.02
C VAL A 174 15.55 0.04 0.45
N LEU A 175 16.11 -0.14 -0.75
CA LEU A 175 16.42 -1.49 -1.25
C LEU A 175 17.41 -2.21 -0.32
N ASP A 176 18.43 -1.50 0.22
CA ASP A 176 19.34 -2.08 1.19
C ASP A 176 18.63 -2.69 2.40
N GLU A 177 17.60 -2.00 2.91
CA GLU A 177 16.75 -2.50 4.00
C GLU A 177 15.84 -3.67 3.54
N PHE A 178 15.27 -3.61 2.34
CA PHE A 178 14.44 -4.70 1.82
C PHE A 178 15.25 -5.98 1.59
N LEU A 179 16.53 -5.87 1.22
CA LEU A 179 17.42 -7.02 1.12
C LEU A 179 17.57 -7.77 2.45
N ASP A 180 17.27 -7.14 3.58
CA ASP A 180 17.34 -7.81 4.88
C ASP A 180 16.18 -8.78 5.14
N ILE A 181 15.08 -8.65 4.40
CA ILE A 181 13.89 -9.51 4.51
C ILE A 181 13.68 -10.43 3.30
N LEU A 182 14.44 -10.22 2.21
CA LEU A 182 14.35 -11.03 0.99
C LEU A 182 15.50 -12.03 0.94
N SER A 183 15.21 -13.27 0.54
CA SER A 183 16.19 -14.35 0.29
C SER A 183 15.81 -15.14 -0.94
N ASP A 184 16.80 -15.77 -1.53
CA ASP A 184 16.64 -16.77 -2.61
C ASP A 184 15.73 -16.31 -3.75
N SER A 185 15.92 -15.07 -4.18
CA SER A 185 15.02 -14.39 -5.13
C SER A 185 15.77 -13.68 -6.24
N VAL A 186 15.14 -13.58 -7.39
CA VAL A 186 15.55 -12.70 -8.50
C VAL A 186 14.84 -11.36 -8.33
N ILE A 187 15.58 -10.35 -7.92
CA ILE A 187 15.07 -9.00 -7.67
C ILE A 187 15.26 -8.15 -8.91
N ILE A 188 14.17 -7.68 -9.48
CA ILE A 188 14.15 -6.81 -10.66
C ILE A 188 13.86 -5.38 -10.23
N ALA A 189 14.73 -4.45 -10.59
CA ALA A 189 14.63 -3.05 -10.24
C ALA A 189 15.00 -2.12 -11.41
N ASP A 190 14.66 -0.84 -11.30
CA ASP A 190 15.02 0.16 -12.30
C ASP A 190 16.52 0.49 -12.30
N ALA A 191 17.00 1.13 -13.36
CA ALA A 191 18.38 1.59 -13.51
C ALA A 191 18.86 2.53 -12.38
N GLY A 192 17.94 3.15 -11.65
CA GLY A 192 18.22 3.94 -10.44
C GLY A 192 18.84 3.13 -9.30
N TYR A 193 18.56 1.82 -9.27
CA TYR A 193 19.04 0.91 -8.21
C TYR A 193 20.41 0.30 -8.45
N VAL A 194 21.05 0.53 -9.60
CA VAL A 194 22.38 0.01 -9.94
C VAL A 194 23.40 0.38 -8.88
N SER A 195 23.98 -0.63 -8.20
CA SER A 195 24.99 -0.45 -7.16
C SER A 195 25.72 -1.77 -6.88
N ARG A 196 27.04 -1.80 -7.05
CA ARG A 196 27.88 -2.97 -6.74
C ARG A 196 27.72 -3.44 -5.28
N LYS A 197 27.58 -2.48 -4.35
CA LYS A 197 27.36 -2.79 -2.93
C LYS A 197 26.04 -3.56 -2.72
N LEU A 198 24.95 -3.13 -3.37
CA LEU A 198 23.65 -3.79 -3.28
C LEU A 198 23.67 -5.17 -3.96
N GLU A 199 24.34 -5.30 -5.09
CA GLU A 199 24.52 -6.58 -5.79
C GLU A 199 25.28 -7.59 -4.89
N GLN A 200 26.35 -7.17 -4.25
CA GLN A 200 27.10 -8.01 -3.30
C GLN A 200 26.28 -8.39 -2.07
N LYS A 201 25.48 -7.45 -1.51
CA LYS A 201 24.59 -7.73 -0.38
C LYS A 201 23.48 -8.71 -0.79
N ALA A 202 22.88 -8.52 -1.95
CA ALA A 202 21.88 -9.41 -2.51
C ALA A 202 22.45 -10.82 -2.67
N PHE A 203 23.61 -10.96 -3.29
CA PHE A 203 24.28 -12.25 -3.53
C PHE A 203 24.56 -13.01 -2.22
N LYS A 204 25.02 -12.33 -1.18
CA LYS A 204 25.26 -12.94 0.14
C LYS A 204 24.00 -13.57 0.78
N ARG A 205 22.82 -13.19 0.32
CA ARG A 205 21.52 -13.68 0.77
C ARG A 205 20.83 -14.61 -0.24
N GLY A 206 21.57 -15.12 -1.21
CA GLY A 206 21.01 -15.96 -2.27
C GLY A 206 20.18 -15.19 -3.31
N ASN A 207 20.15 -13.85 -3.25
CA ASN A 207 19.40 -13.04 -4.19
C ASN A 207 20.25 -12.66 -5.40
N VAL A 208 19.61 -12.58 -6.57
CA VAL A 208 20.19 -12.04 -7.79
C VAL A 208 19.53 -10.70 -8.11
N LEU A 209 20.28 -9.60 -8.02
CA LEU A 209 19.75 -8.27 -8.37
C LEU A 209 19.94 -8.01 -9.88
N LYS A 210 18.82 -7.92 -10.59
CA LYS A 210 18.77 -7.56 -12.02
C LYS A 210 18.24 -6.14 -12.17
N THR A 211 19.02 -5.27 -12.79
CA THR A 211 18.63 -3.87 -13.05
C THR A 211 18.64 -3.60 -14.54
N CYS A 212 17.74 -2.72 -15.00
CA CYS A 212 17.80 -2.22 -16.36
C CYS A 212 19.16 -1.52 -16.62
N SER A 213 19.80 -1.78 -17.76
CA SER A 213 21.01 -1.08 -18.13
C SER A 213 20.73 0.41 -18.33
N ARG A 214 21.63 1.27 -17.84
CA ARG A 214 21.59 2.69 -18.17
C ARG A 214 21.97 2.90 -19.65
N ARG A 215 21.52 4.02 -20.22
CA ARG A 215 21.74 4.38 -21.64
C ARG A 215 23.22 4.34 -22.06
N ASN A 216 24.14 4.48 -21.12
CA ASN A 216 25.61 4.52 -21.29
C ASN A 216 26.30 3.21 -20.85
N MET A 217 25.57 2.13 -20.56
CA MET A 217 26.16 0.83 -20.23
C MET A 217 26.07 -0.11 -21.44
N PRO A 218 27.08 -0.99 -21.66
CA PRO A 218 27.01 -1.99 -22.74
C PRO A 218 25.80 -2.91 -22.53
N LYS A 219 25.01 -3.05 -23.58
CA LYS A 219 23.77 -3.83 -23.60
C LYS A 219 24.07 -5.26 -24.06
N LEU A 220 24.58 -6.09 -23.20
CA LEU A 220 24.66 -7.53 -23.41
C LEU A 220 23.69 -8.20 -22.41
N ALA A 221 22.39 -8.12 -22.69
CA ALA A 221 21.39 -8.88 -21.96
C ALA A 221 20.96 -10.08 -22.80
N ALA A 222 20.97 -11.27 -22.21
CA ALA A 222 20.36 -12.44 -22.81
C ALA A 222 18.85 -12.22 -23.04
N HIS A 223 18.24 -12.86 -24.04
CA HIS A 223 16.82 -12.71 -24.32
C HIS A 223 15.93 -13.02 -23.11
N ALA A 224 16.32 -14.01 -22.29
CA ALA A 224 15.65 -14.34 -21.03
C ALA A 224 15.68 -13.18 -20.02
N ASP A 225 16.79 -12.41 -19.94
CA ASP A 225 16.90 -11.25 -19.07
C ASP A 225 15.96 -10.12 -19.52
N ILE A 226 15.80 -9.92 -20.82
CA ILE A 226 14.86 -8.93 -21.37
C ILE A 226 13.42 -9.29 -20.99
N LEU A 227 13.03 -10.55 -21.10
CA LEU A 227 11.69 -11.01 -20.69
C LEU A 227 11.45 -10.79 -19.19
N GLN A 228 12.42 -11.08 -18.35
CA GLN A 228 12.32 -10.84 -16.91
C GLN A 228 12.24 -9.36 -16.58
N LEU A 229 13.03 -8.50 -17.24
CA LEU A 229 12.98 -7.06 -17.05
C LEU A 229 11.63 -6.46 -17.45
N ASN A 230 10.93 -7.03 -18.43
CA ASN A 230 9.58 -6.60 -18.83
C ASN A 230 8.54 -6.85 -17.73
N LEU A 231 8.77 -7.80 -16.82
CA LEU A 231 7.88 -8.01 -15.66
C LEU A 231 7.80 -6.79 -14.75
N ARG A 232 8.77 -5.88 -14.81
CA ARG A 232 8.75 -4.61 -14.05
C ARG A 232 7.45 -3.82 -14.29
N LEU A 233 6.84 -3.92 -15.46
CA LEU A 233 5.53 -3.30 -15.74
C LEU A 233 4.44 -3.70 -14.73
N ARG A 234 4.59 -4.81 -14.01
CA ARG A 234 3.64 -5.23 -12.99
C ARG A 234 3.66 -4.33 -11.75
N VAL A 235 4.84 -3.86 -11.32
CA VAL A 235 4.90 -2.91 -10.19
C VAL A 235 4.36 -1.53 -10.61
N GLU A 236 4.56 -1.14 -11.86
CA GLU A 236 3.95 0.08 -12.41
C GLU A 236 2.41 -0.04 -12.43
N THR A 237 1.88 -1.22 -12.79
CA THR A 237 0.43 -1.50 -12.72
C THR A 237 -0.08 -1.40 -11.28
N LEU A 238 0.65 -1.98 -10.31
CA LEU A 238 0.31 -1.84 -8.88
C LEU A 238 0.23 -0.36 -8.48
N PHE A 239 1.23 0.45 -8.85
CA PHE A 239 1.25 1.87 -8.52
C PHE A 239 0.14 2.66 -9.22
N SER A 240 -0.19 2.34 -10.47
CA SER A 240 -1.33 2.94 -11.17
C SER A 240 -2.64 2.65 -10.43
N VAL A 241 -2.85 1.40 -10.01
CA VAL A 241 -4.03 1.04 -9.19
C VAL A 241 -4.07 1.83 -7.89
N LEU A 242 -2.97 1.86 -7.12
CA LEU A 242 -2.93 2.60 -5.86
C LEU A 242 -3.17 4.10 -6.06
N LYS A 243 -2.52 4.70 -7.06
CA LYS A 243 -2.57 6.13 -7.30
C LYS A 243 -3.90 6.58 -7.91
N GLU A 244 -4.32 5.95 -9.00
CA GLU A 244 -5.40 6.44 -9.86
C GLU A 244 -6.76 5.86 -9.45
N ARG A 245 -6.84 4.55 -9.23
CA ARG A 245 -8.10 3.92 -8.86
C ARG A 245 -8.44 4.08 -7.39
N LEU A 246 -7.44 3.95 -6.50
CA LEU A 246 -7.63 3.97 -5.05
C LEU A 246 -7.33 5.34 -4.42
N ASN A 247 -6.93 6.33 -5.25
CA ASN A 247 -6.67 7.70 -4.83
C ASN A 247 -5.70 7.81 -3.64
N MET A 248 -4.63 7.00 -3.65
CA MET A 248 -3.59 7.09 -2.62
C MET A 248 -2.95 8.49 -2.60
N VAL A 249 -2.77 9.10 -3.78
CA VAL A 249 -2.25 10.46 -3.90
C VAL A 249 -3.40 11.44 -3.72
N THR A 250 -3.53 11.98 -2.52
CA THR A 250 -4.51 13.02 -2.21
C THR A 250 -3.82 14.30 -1.76
N SER A 251 -4.30 15.44 -2.25
CA SER A 251 -3.78 16.76 -1.91
C SER A 251 -4.46 17.41 -0.70
N LEU A 252 -5.29 16.67 0.04
CA LEU A 252 -6.15 17.22 1.08
C LEU A 252 -5.96 16.58 2.48
N PRO A 253 -4.72 16.24 2.93
CA PRO A 253 -4.53 15.75 4.28
C PRO A 253 -4.82 16.88 5.28
N ARG A 254 -5.75 16.65 6.20
CA ARG A 254 -6.08 17.61 7.29
C ARG A 254 -5.21 17.39 8.53
N SER A 255 -4.59 16.23 8.66
CA SER A 255 -3.64 15.88 9.69
C SER A 255 -2.68 14.81 9.19
N VAL A 256 -1.51 14.70 9.81
CA VAL A 256 -0.52 13.65 9.51
C VAL A 256 -1.14 12.26 9.74
N GLY A 257 -1.74 12.04 10.92
CA GLY A 257 -2.39 10.77 11.24
C GLY A 257 -3.51 10.39 10.27
N GLY A 258 -4.37 11.35 9.87
CA GLY A 258 -5.43 11.10 8.89
C GLY A 258 -4.89 10.79 7.49
N CYS A 259 -3.72 11.34 7.12
CA CYS A 259 -3.05 11.02 5.87
C CYS A 259 -2.53 9.57 5.86
N PHE A 260 -1.82 9.17 6.91
CA PHE A 260 -1.32 7.80 7.02
C PHE A 260 -2.46 6.79 7.19
N ALA A 261 -3.50 7.12 7.95
CA ALA A 261 -4.71 6.29 8.02
C ALA A 261 -5.29 6.03 6.62
N HIS A 262 -5.39 7.07 5.77
CA HIS A 262 -5.84 6.91 4.40
C HIS A 262 -4.94 5.95 3.60
N TYR A 263 -3.61 6.08 3.71
CA TYR A 263 -2.67 5.18 3.01
C TYR A 263 -2.82 3.73 3.48
N ILE A 264 -2.96 3.51 4.79
CA ILE A 264 -3.17 2.18 5.37
C ILE A 264 -4.47 1.55 4.85
N HIS A 265 -5.58 2.29 4.85
CA HIS A 265 -6.83 1.78 4.30
C HIS A 265 -6.74 1.43 2.81
N VAL A 266 -6.00 2.21 2.03
CA VAL A 266 -5.78 1.94 0.60
C VAL A 266 -4.96 0.67 0.40
N ILE A 267 -3.83 0.53 1.11
CA ILE A 267 -2.97 -0.65 1.03
C ILE A 267 -3.71 -1.90 1.51
N PHE A 268 -4.37 -1.81 2.67
CA PHE A 268 -5.17 -2.91 3.21
C PHE A 268 -6.21 -3.39 2.22
N GLY A 269 -7.02 -2.47 1.70
CA GLY A 269 -8.07 -2.80 0.75
C GLY A 269 -7.52 -3.36 -0.56
N TYR A 270 -6.37 -2.87 -1.06
CA TYR A 270 -5.69 -3.43 -2.22
C TYR A 270 -5.28 -4.89 -1.98
N MET A 271 -4.53 -5.12 -0.90
CA MET A 271 -4.00 -6.45 -0.58
C MET A 271 -5.11 -7.47 -0.35
N PHE A 272 -6.11 -7.10 0.44
CA PHE A 272 -7.20 -8.00 0.76
C PHE A 272 -8.11 -8.27 -0.45
N ASN A 273 -8.43 -7.24 -1.25
CA ASN A 273 -9.21 -7.46 -2.47
C ASN A 273 -8.50 -8.41 -3.44
N LYS A 274 -7.17 -8.36 -3.48
CA LYS A 274 -6.37 -9.25 -4.32
C LYS A 274 -6.30 -10.68 -3.77
N LEU A 275 -6.43 -10.86 -2.47
CA LEU A 275 -6.47 -12.18 -1.83
C LEU A 275 -7.78 -12.93 -2.10
N VAL A 276 -8.91 -12.19 -2.24
CA VAL A 276 -10.26 -12.75 -2.40
C VAL A 276 -10.80 -12.65 -3.85
N SER A 277 -10.01 -12.17 -4.80
CA SER A 277 -10.32 -12.14 -6.24
C SER A 277 -9.69 -13.32 -6.96
#